data_ee0cf6175966b8d30c558338fabf00bb
#
_entry.id   ee0cf6175966b8d30c558338fabf00bb
#
_cell.length_a   1.000
_cell.length_b   1.000
_cell.length_c   1.000
_cell.angle_alpha   90.00
_cell.angle_beta   90.00
_cell.angle_gamma   90.00
#
_symmetry.space_group_name_H-M   'P 1'
#
loop_
_entity.id
_entity.type
_entity.pdbx_description
1 polymer ?
#
loop_
_entity_poly.entity_id
_entity_poly.type
_entity_poly.pdbx_seq_one_letter_code
_entity_poly.pdbx_strand_id
1 'polypeptide(L)'
;MPEFEQQEKSTLWNAAAESGAKEAGKYAVDRALNALGNFVKARYGEAQVLLGMGFQRYLENASQRYNQVRTLATGTNPRSIVGQDSIYVQVGVSYKEKEISTATVDPMLRISRNLLISGTGGIGKSMLMRYLFLNTAHRGEYVPVMLELRRISHQTPGQLSILELIYACMKEYDIELPQEQFEYSLRLGKYLFLFDGLDEVKEALAAETAEKLQQFAAKYPKNPCIITSRPREEFSAPLETFTTVESMSLSRVQAVQLASKIAPRDETAREFCRQLDESLYEKHQGFAKNPLLLSMMFLTFMRNCSIPDHLADFYQKAYDALYNTHDSLNKGFFQRDFQCKTLREGEFKLLLSHFCFHTYFKEIYEFSEGEILSWLERSIQKLKLPDVQAKDFLGDLRNAVCMIVKDGDIYRFSHRSFQTYFAARYTADVLTDKQQEKLFYQYLSNK
;
A
#
# COMPACT_ATOMS: atom_id res chain seq x y z
N MET A 1 32.13 28.61 -12.79
CA MET A 1 32.71 27.64 -11.85
C MET A 1 31.91 27.41 -10.55
N PRO A 2 30.59 27.67 -10.48
CA PRO A 2 29.78 27.22 -9.32
C PRO A 2 28.96 25.91 -9.57
N GLU A 3 28.79 25.46 -10.81
CA GLU A 3 27.95 24.29 -11.11
C GLU A 3 28.65 22.95 -10.85
N PHE A 4 29.95 22.87 -10.92
CA PHE A 4 30.73 21.66 -10.62
C PHE A 4 30.77 21.33 -9.12
N GLU A 5 30.80 22.31 -8.25
CA GLU A 5 30.79 22.09 -6.78
C GLU A 5 29.44 21.64 -6.23
N GLN A 6 28.32 21.98 -6.90
CA GLN A 6 26.98 21.51 -6.50
C GLN A 6 26.72 20.06 -6.92
N GLN A 7 27.29 19.61 -8.02
CA GLN A 7 27.14 18.25 -8.51
C GLN A 7 27.97 17.24 -7.70
N GLU A 8 29.18 17.62 -7.26
CA GLU A 8 29.99 16.81 -6.35
C GLU A 8 29.38 16.70 -4.94
N LYS A 9 28.79 17.79 -4.41
CA LYS A 9 28.11 17.76 -3.11
C LYS A 9 26.85 16.88 -3.14
N SER A 10 26.10 16.84 -4.26
CA SER A 10 24.92 15.99 -4.38
C SER A 10 25.28 14.51 -4.47
N THR A 11 26.37 14.15 -5.14
CA THR A 11 26.87 12.76 -5.25
C THR A 11 27.47 12.27 -3.93
N LEU A 12 28.17 13.13 -3.20
CA LEU A 12 28.71 12.82 -1.87
C LEU A 12 27.60 12.66 -0.81
N TRP A 13 26.53 13.46 -0.88
CA TRP A 13 25.37 13.31 0.02
C TRP A 13 24.57 12.03 -0.27
N ASN A 14 24.41 11.67 -1.55
CA ASN A 14 23.74 10.42 -1.93
C ASN A 14 24.55 9.20 -1.54
N ALA A 15 25.87 9.23 -1.74
CA ALA A 15 26.77 8.15 -1.31
C ALA A 15 26.85 8.03 0.23
N ALA A 16 26.82 9.15 0.96
CA ALA A 16 26.79 9.14 2.42
C ALA A 16 25.42 8.66 2.96
N ALA A 17 24.32 8.99 2.30
CA ALA A 17 23.00 8.50 2.65
C ALA A 17 22.85 6.99 2.38
N GLU A 18 23.42 6.48 1.27
CA GLU A 18 23.45 5.05 0.97
C GLU A 18 24.37 4.25 1.90
N SER A 19 25.55 4.80 2.25
CA SER A 19 26.46 4.16 3.21
C SER A 19 25.91 4.21 4.64
N GLY A 20 25.31 5.32 5.04
CA GLY A 20 24.67 5.48 6.34
C GLY A 20 23.46 4.57 6.51
N ALA A 21 22.65 4.35 5.46
CA ALA A 21 21.54 3.41 5.49
C ALA A 21 22.01 1.94 5.56
N LYS A 22 23.13 1.60 4.89
CA LYS A 22 23.74 0.26 4.98
C LYS A 22 24.36 -0.01 6.35
N GLU A 23 25.08 0.96 6.91
CA GLU A 23 25.69 0.85 8.25
C GLU A 23 24.63 0.87 9.36
N ALA A 24 23.62 1.72 9.25
CA ALA A 24 22.49 1.73 10.18
C ALA A 24 21.68 0.44 10.11
N GLY A 25 21.44 -0.11 8.92
CA GLY A 25 20.83 -1.42 8.73
C GLY A 25 21.63 -2.55 9.39
N LYS A 26 22.95 -2.54 9.21
CA LYS A 26 23.87 -3.53 9.81
C LYS A 26 23.90 -3.45 11.33
N TYR A 27 23.97 -2.23 11.89
CA TYR A 27 23.96 -2.02 13.34
C TYR A 27 22.63 -2.42 14.00
N ALA A 28 21.51 -2.20 13.33
CA ALA A 28 20.19 -2.57 13.82
C ALA A 28 19.96 -4.08 13.76
N VAL A 29 20.42 -4.71 12.69
CA VAL A 29 20.43 -6.16 12.54
C VAL A 29 21.27 -6.78 13.64
N ASP A 30 22.50 -6.28 13.88
CA ASP A 30 23.38 -6.75 14.95
C ASP A 30 22.75 -6.60 16.35
N ARG A 31 21.99 -5.55 16.60
CA ARG A 31 21.30 -5.34 17.88
C ARG A 31 20.08 -6.25 18.06
N ALA A 32 19.28 -6.47 17.00
CA ALA A 32 18.18 -7.45 17.00
C ALA A 32 18.73 -8.87 17.17
N LEU A 33 19.83 -9.18 16.50
CA LEU A 33 20.54 -10.46 16.60
C LEU A 33 21.16 -10.66 17.98
N ASN A 34 21.74 -9.62 18.58
CA ASN A 34 22.30 -9.71 19.93
C ASN A 34 21.19 -9.88 20.99
N ALA A 35 20.04 -9.26 20.83
CA ALA A 35 18.88 -9.46 21.71
C ALA A 35 18.31 -10.89 21.61
N LEU A 36 18.22 -11.44 20.39
CA LEU A 36 17.88 -12.85 20.15
C LEU A 36 19.04 -13.78 20.56
N GLY A 37 20.28 -13.41 20.17
CA GLY A 37 21.47 -14.20 20.36
C GLY A 37 21.79 -14.45 21.80
N ASN A 38 21.69 -13.49 22.72
CA ASN A 38 21.93 -13.68 24.14
C ASN A 38 20.96 -14.66 24.79
N PHE A 39 19.74 -14.77 24.28
CA PHE A 39 18.74 -15.72 24.75
C PHE A 39 18.97 -17.14 24.16
N VAL A 40 19.26 -17.22 22.88
CA VAL A 40 19.55 -18.49 22.17
C VAL A 40 20.91 -19.03 22.59
N LYS A 41 21.88 -18.14 22.87
CA LYS A 41 23.21 -18.48 23.42
C LYS A 41 23.15 -19.38 24.67
N ALA A 42 22.22 -19.10 25.53
CA ALA A 42 22.09 -19.80 26.79
C ALA A 42 21.58 -21.27 26.65
N ARG A 43 20.99 -21.64 25.50
CA ARG A 43 20.27 -22.91 25.35
C ARG A 43 20.71 -23.85 24.21
N TYR A 44 21.33 -23.35 23.13
CA TYR A 44 21.53 -24.12 21.91
C TYR A 44 22.95 -24.16 21.31
N GLY A 45 23.98 -23.65 21.94
CA GLY A 45 25.38 -23.79 21.48
C GLY A 45 25.58 -23.35 20.00
N GLU A 46 26.13 -24.25 19.17
CA GLU A 46 26.52 -23.96 17.78
C GLU A 46 25.36 -23.64 16.82
N ALA A 47 24.11 -24.00 17.16
CA ALA A 47 22.92 -23.60 16.39
C ALA A 47 22.68 -22.07 16.36
N GLN A 48 23.38 -21.32 17.18
CA GLN A 48 23.31 -19.88 17.36
C GLN A 48 23.73 -19.05 16.16
N VAL A 49 24.77 -19.47 15.47
CA VAL A 49 25.33 -18.74 14.33
C VAL A 49 24.37 -18.84 13.15
N LEU A 50 23.76 -20.01 12.95
CA LEU A 50 22.76 -20.26 11.91
C LEU A 50 21.46 -19.48 12.16
N LEU A 51 20.98 -19.42 13.40
CA LEU A 51 19.77 -18.63 13.74
C LEU A 51 19.99 -17.14 13.53
N GLY A 52 21.14 -16.61 13.94
CA GLY A 52 21.49 -15.20 13.72
C GLY A 52 21.60 -14.84 12.24
N MET A 53 22.29 -15.66 11.46
CA MET A 53 22.45 -15.43 10.03
C MET A 53 21.13 -15.57 9.25
N GLY A 54 20.25 -16.51 9.65
CA GLY A 54 18.94 -16.72 9.01
C GLY A 54 18.02 -15.50 9.14
N PHE A 55 17.97 -14.87 10.31
CA PHE A 55 17.21 -13.64 10.51
C PHE A 55 17.86 -12.41 9.89
N GLN A 56 19.19 -12.38 9.80
CA GLN A 56 19.88 -11.27 9.18
C GLN A 56 19.48 -11.12 7.71
N ARG A 57 19.57 -12.20 6.93
CA ARG A 57 19.16 -12.18 5.51
C ARG A 57 17.70 -11.83 5.35
N TYR A 58 16.84 -12.43 6.18
CA TYR A 58 15.43 -12.10 6.21
C TYR A 58 15.20 -10.60 6.42
N LEU A 59 15.80 -10.00 7.46
CA LEU A 59 15.62 -8.59 7.78
C LEU A 59 16.19 -7.66 6.69
N GLU A 60 17.34 -7.99 6.10
CA GLU A 60 17.95 -7.22 5.01
C GLU A 60 17.04 -7.24 3.76
N ASN A 61 16.62 -8.43 3.30
CA ASN A 61 15.80 -8.59 2.10
C ASN A 61 14.40 -7.98 2.30
N ALA A 62 13.74 -8.26 3.41
CA ALA A 62 12.44 -7.70 3.74
C ALA A 62 12.49 -6.18 3.90
N SER A 63 13.54 -5.64 4.57
CA SER A 63 13.70 -4.19 4.72
C SER A 63 13.94 -3.51 3.37
N GLN A 64 14.75 -4.10 2.50
CA GLN A 64 14.95 -3.59 1.14
C GLN A 64 13.64 -3.57 0.36
N ARG A 65 12.84 -4.62 0.46
CA ARG A 65 11.55 -4.74 -0.22
C ARG A 65 10.53 -3.72 0.32
N TYR A 66 10.39 -3.61 1.64
CA TYR A 66 9.40 -2.72 2.26
C TYR A 66 9.79 -1.25 2.22
N ASN A 67 11.08 -0.93 2.09
CA ASN A 67 11.52 0.44 1.83
C ASN A 67 11.22 0.93 0.41
N GLN A 68 10.97 0.02 -0.53
CA GLN A 68 10.62 0.38 -1.90
C GLN A 68 9.13 0.72 -2.02
N VAL A 69 8.81 1.96 -2.35
CA VAL A 69 7.44 2.44 -2.52
C VAL A 69 7.24 3.03 -3.91
N ARG A 70 6.12 2.69 -4.52
CA ARG A 70 5.61 3.34 -5.74
C ARG A 70 4.37 4.13 -5.37
N THR A 71 4.37 5.43 -5.64
CA THR A 71 3.22 6.29 -5.40
C THR A 71 2.77 6.96 -6.70
N LEU A 72 1.52 7.41 -6.73
CA LEU A 72 0.97 8.15 -7.88
C LEU A 72 1.73 9.47 -8.12
N ALA A 73 2.27 10.06 -7.07
CA ALA A 73 2.87 11.38 -7.09
C ALA A 73 4.41 11.38 -7.02
N THR A 74 5.07 10.23 -7.19
CA THR A 74 6.54 10.19 -7.23
C THR A 74 7.08 10.86 -8.49
N GLY A 75 7.06 12.18 -8.47
CA GLY A 75 7.61 13.02 -9.51
C GLY A 75 6.98 12.83 -10.89
N THR A 76 7.66 13.30 -11.90
CA THR A 76 7.31 13.15 -13.32
C THR A 76 7.40 11.70 -13.83
N ASN A 77 7.85 10.76 -13.01
CA ASN A 77 7.96 9.35 -13.36
C ASN A 77 7.26 8.44 -12.33
N PRO A 78 5.97 8.09 -12.54
CA PRO A 78 5.23 7.15 -11.67
C PRO A 78 5.86 5.74 -11.59
N ARG A 79 6.89 5.46 -12.37
CA ARG A 79 7.67 4.21 -12.32
C ARG A 79 8.84 4.30 -11.34
N SER A 80 9.19 5.49 -10.85
CA SER A 80 10.29 5.64 -9.91
C SER A 80 9.94 4.93 -8.61
N ILE A 81 10.82 4.04 -8.19
CA ILE A 81 10.80 3.46 -6.87
C ILE A 81 11.53 4.46 -5.97
N VAL A 82 10.89 4.90 -4.91
CA VAL A 82 11.49 5.79 -3.92
C VAL A 82 11.56 5.09 -2.58
N GLY A 83 12.52 5.50 -1.76
CA GLY A 83 12.59 5.02 -0.39
C GLY A 83 11.38 5.53 0.41
N GLN A 84 10.81 4.70 1.27
CA GLN A 84 9.68 5.08 2.09
C GLN A 84 9.98 6.30 2.94
N ASP A 85 11.17 6.40 3.52
CA ASP A 85 11.59 7.52 4.36
C ASP A 85 11.56 8.87 3.63
N SER A 86 11.72 8.84 2.31
CA SER A 86 11.70 10.07 1.49
C SER A 86 10.30 10.66 1.33
N ILE A 87 9.24 9.84 1.42
CA ILE A 87 7.85 10.26 1.19
C ILE A 87 6.94 10.06 2.40
N TYR A 88 7.32 9.25 3.37
CA TYR A 88 6.47 8.99 4.53
C TYR A 88 6.36 10.22 5.43
N VAL A 89 5.13 10.54 5.80
CA VAL A 89 4.81 11.52 6.84
C VAL A 89 4.14 10.77 7.97
N GLN A 90 4.69 10.91 9.16
CA GLN A 90 4.17 10.25 10.34
C GLN A 90 2.79 10.78 10.70
N VAL A 91 1.82 9.88 10.82
CA VAL A 91 0.46 10.16 11.25
C VAL A 91 0.16 9.32 12.48
N GLY A 92 -0.44 9.91 13.50
CA GLY A 92 -0.83 9.21 14.74
C GLY A 92 -2.01 8.26 14.55
N VAL A 93 -2.31 7.52 15.62
CA VAL A 93 -3.59 6.83 15.78
C VAL A 93 -4.35 7.42 16.96
N SER A 94 -5.68 7.34 16.95
CA SER A 94 -6.53 7.79 18.04
C SER A 94 -7.06 6.60 18.85
N TYR A 95 -7.02 6.71 20.15
CA TYR A 95 -7.64 5.77 21.08
C TYR A 95 -8.36 6.53 22.20
N LYS A 96 -9.68 6.33 22.33
CA LYS A 96 -10.52 7.06 23.30
C LYS A 96 -10.27 8.57 23.25
N GLU A 97 -10.33 9.14 22.04
CA GLU A 97 -10.12 10.55 21.72
C GLU A 97 -8.71 11.10 22.00
N LYS A 98 -7.77 10.25 22.40
CA LYS A 98 -6.38 10.65 22.61
C LYS A 98 -5.53 10.27 21.41
N GLU A 99 -4.71 11.21 20.95
CA GLU A 99 -3.69 10.96 19.95
C GLU A 99 -2.54 10.13 20.53
N ILE A 100 -2.17 9.08 19.83
CA ILE A 100 -1.08 8.19 20.17
C ILE A 100 -0.05 8.26 19.05
N SER A 101 1.19 8.55 19.42
CA SER A 101 2.30 8.61 18.46
C SER A 101 2.59 7.24 17.85
N THR A 102 2.86 7.23 16.55
CA THR A 102 3.32 6.07 15.79
C THR A 102 4.81 6.14 15.41
N ALA A 103 5.56 7.05 16.03
CA ALA A 103 7.02 7.19 15.79
C ALA A 103 7.78 5.89 16.08
N THR A 104 7.30 5.14 17.05
CA THR A 104 7.73 3.77 17.37
C THR A 104 6.49 2.93 17.70
N VAL A 105 6.66 1.63 17.81
CA VAL A 105 5.56 0.74 18.19
C VAL A 105 5.18 0.87 19.67
N ASP A 106 6.12 1.30 20.54
CA ASP A 106 5.94 1.29 22.00
C ASP A 106 4.71 2.06 22.52
N PRO A 107 4.41 3.31 22.05
CA PRO A 107 3.23 4.02 22.54
C PRO A 107 1.93 3.27 22.25
N MET A 108 1.86 2.59 21.11
CA MET A 108 0.69 1.77 20.73
C MET A 108 0.61 0.49 21.58
N LEU A 109 1.73 -0.20 21.83
CA LEU A 109 1.78 -1.41 22.64
C LEU A 109 1.49 -1.18 24.13
N ARG A 110 1.55 0.07 24.61
CA ARG A 110 1.07 0.45 25.96
C ARG A 110 -0.44 0.41 26.05
N ILE A 111 -1.17 0.54 24.94
CA ILE A 111 -2.63 0.43 24.90
C ILE A 111 -3.01 -1.05 24.99
N SER A 112 -2.46 -1.86 24.07
CA SER A 112 -2.70 -3.29 23.98
C SER A 112 -1.59 -3.94 23.16
N ARG A 113 -1.30 -5.22 23.44
CA ARG A 113 -0.41 -6.04 22.60
C ARG A 113 -1.07 -6.41 21.27
N ASN A 114 -2.38 -6.50 21.24
CA ASN A 114 -3.15 -6.84 20.06
C ASN A 114 -3.96 -5.60 19.63
N LEU A 115 -3.66 -5.06 18.46
CA LEU A 115 -4.25 -3.83 17.96
C LEU A 115 -4.89 -4.03 16.58
N LEU A 116 -6.08 -3.49 16.40
CA LEU A 116 -6.73 -3.33 15.10
C LEU A 116 -6.71 -1.84 14.73
N ILE A 117 -5.89 -1.47 13.75
CA ILE A 117 -5.84 -0.11 13.21
C ILE A 117 -6.93 0.02 12.15
N SER A 118 -8.01 0.71 12.50
CA SER A 118 -9.14 1.00 11.61
C SER A 118 -8.93 2.34 10.90
N GLY A 119 -9.33 2.43 9.63
CA GLY A 119 -9.27 3.70 8.91
C GLY A 119 -9.70 3.58 7.45
N THR A 120 -10.12 4.68 6.86
CA THR A 120 -10.61 4.75 5.49
C THR A 120 -9.56 4.37 4.45
N GLY A 121 -10.00 4.06 3.23
CA GLY A 121 -9.09 3.81 2.11
C GLY A 121 -8.18 5.01 1.81
N GLY A 122 -6.90 4.75 1.51
CA GLY A 122 -5.94 5.80 1.18
C GLY A 122 -5.39 6.62 2.35
N ILE A 123 -5.82 6.34 3.60
CA ILE A 123 -5.36 7.06 4.81
C ILE A 123 -3.90 6.73 5.20
N GLY A 124 -3.28 5.74 4.56
CA GLY A 124 -1.87 5.43 4.79
C GLY A 124 -1.59 4.24 5.70
N LYS A 125 -2.57 3.38 6.03
CA LYS A 125 -2.38 2.21 6.92
C LYS A 125 -1.22 1.30 6.50
N SER A 126 -1.16 0.90 5.23
CA SER A 126 -0.06 0.05 4.72
C SER A 126 1.29 0.76 4.74
N MET A 127 1.32 2.09 4.57
CA MET A 127 2.54 2.89 4.72
C MET A 127 3.00 2.91 6.17
N LEU A 128 2.07 3.04 7.12
CA LEU A 128 2.36 2.91 8.55
C LEU A 128 2.91 1.53 8.90
N MET A 129 2.31 0.45 8.37
CA MET A 129 2.79 -0.92 8.63
C MET A 129 4.22 -1.11 8.14
N ARG A 130 4.55 -0.64 6.95
CA ARG A 130 5.92 -0.67 6.40
C ARG A 130 6.87 0.17 7.25
N TYR A 131 6.44 1.37 7.67
CA TYR A 131 7.24 2.21 8.56
C TYR A 131 7.53 1.52 9.89
N LEU A 132 6.51 0.93 10.52
CA LEU A 132 6.68 0.19 11.77
C LEU A 132 7.61 -1.01 11.59
N PHE A 133 7.51 -1.72 10.46
CA PHE A 133 8.44 -2.82 10.14
C PHE A 133 9.87 -2.31 10.10
N LEU A 134 10.17 -1.29 9.29
CA LEU A 134 11.51 -0.74 9.12
C LEU A 134 12.07 -0.14 10.42
N ASN A 135 11.23 0.62 11.13
CA ASN A 135 11.61 1.23 12.41
C ASN A 135 11.93 0.15 13.47
N THR A 136 11.08 -0.90 13.57
CA THR A 136 11.29 -2.00 14.51
C THR A 136 12.53 -2.82 14.17
N ALA A 137 12.75 -3.11 12.88
CA ALA A 137 13.96 -3.77 12.41
C ALA A 137 15.21 -2.96 12.76
N HIS A 138 15.15 -1.63 12.59
CA HIS A 138 16.25 -0.73 12.93
C HIS A 138 16.53 -0.67 14.45
N ARG A 139 15.49 -0.67 15.29
CA ARG A 139 15.63 -0.60 16.75
C ARG A 139 16.07 -1.92 17.37
N GLY A 140 15.76 -3.04 16.74
CA GLY A 140 16.17 -4.37 17.19
C GLY A 140 15.47 -4.86 18.47
N GLU A 141 14.32 -4.32 18.82
CA GLU A 141 13.54 -4.72 20.01
C GLU A 141 12.71 -5.98 19.75
N TYR A 142 12.20 -6.09 18.53
CA TYR A 142 11.47 -7.24 18.00
C TYR A 142 12.00 -7.60 16.62
N VAL A 143 11.77 -8.84 16.20
CA VAL A 143 11.87 -9.25 14.79
C VAL A 143 10.52 -8.93 14.14
N PRO A 144 10.43 -7.90 13.29
CA PRO A 144 9.17 -7.59 12.65
C PRO A 144 8.87 -8.62 11.56
N VAL A 145 7.62 -9.06 11.50
CA VAL A 145 7.10 -9.96 10.46
C VAL A 145 5.84 -9.33 9.88
N MET A 146 5.84 -9.06 8.58
CA MET A 146 4.71 -8.45 7.90
C MET A 146 4.08 -9.45 6.93
N LEU A 147 2.77 -9.65 7.05
CA LEU A 147 1.96 -10.48 6.16
C LEU A 147 0.84 -9.62 5.55
N GLU A 148 0.85 -9.49 4.24
CA GLU A 148 -0.26 -8.86 3.51
C GLU A 148 -1.41 -9.89 3.41
N LEU A 149 -2.52 -9.63 4.14
CA LEU A 149 -3.62 -10.58 4.32
C LEU A 149 -4.38 -10.90 3.03
N ARG A 150 -4.31 -10.02 2.01
CA ARG A 150 -4.86 -10.32 0.67
C ARG A 150 -4.34 -11.64 0.07
N ARG A 151 -3.14 -12.10 0.45
CA ARG A 151 -2.57 -13.39 0.02
C ARG A 151 -3.43 -14.59 0.44
N ILE A 152 -4.23 -14.42 1.51
CA ILE A 152 -5.16 -15.43 2.00
C ILE A 152 -6.28 -15.70 0.99
N SER A 153 -6.62 -14.74 0.15
CA SER A 153 -7.67 -14.88 -0.87
C SER A 153 -7.45 -16.02 -1.88
N HIS A 154 -6.25 -16.60 -1.93
CA HIS A 154 -5.90 -17.76 -2.75
C HIS A 154 -5.94 -19.08 -1.99
N GLN A 155 -6.26 -19.07 -0.68
CA GLN A 155 -6.34 -20.26 0.14
C GLN A 155 -7.74 -20.94 0.00
N THR A 156 -7.79 -22.22 0.33
CA THR A 156 -9.03 -22.98 0.38
C THR A 156 -9.70 -22.79 1.74
N PRO A 157 -10.99 -22.47 1.81
CA PRO A 157 -11.73 -22.41 3.08
C PRO A 157 -11.55 -23.68 3.92
N GLY A 158 -11.37 -23.52 5.22
CA GLY A 158 -11.13 -24.63 6.17
C GLY A 158 -9.71 -25.16 6.24
N GLN A 159 -8.79 -24.68 5.37
CA GLN A 159 -7.37 -25.09 5.36
C GLN A 159 -6.43 -23.94 5.72
N LEU A 160 -6.97 -22.82 6.21
CA LEU A 160 -6.17 -21.63 6.52
C LEU A 160 -5.32 -21.84 7.76
N SER A 161 -4.00 -21.67 7.60
CA SER A 161 -3.01 -21.67 8.68
C SER A 161 -2.19 -20.37 8.65
N ILE A 162 -2.43 -19.48 9.61
CA ILE A 162 -1.66 -18.22 9.74
C ILE A 162 -0.18 -18.51 9.94
N LEU A 163 0.16 -19.53 10.72
CA LEU A 163 1.56 -19.91 10.98
C LEU A 163 2.30 -20.30 9.70
N GLU A 164 1.66 -21.15 8.86
CA GLU A 164 2.26 -21.59 7.60
C GLU A 164 2.43 -20.42 6.62
N LEU A 165 1.45 -19.52 6.55
CA LEU A 165 1.52 -18.33 5.70
C LEU A 165 2.63 -17.38 6.15
N ILE A 166 2.76 -17.15 7.46
CA ILE A 166 3.86 -16.36 8.02
C ILE A 166 5.21 -16.99 7.63
N TYR A 167 5.35 -18.29 7.85
CA TYR A 167 6.59 -19.00 7.57
C TYR A 167 6.90 -18.97 6.06
N ALA A 168 5.92 -19.21 5.20
CA ALA A 168 6.05 -19.10 3.75
C ALA A 168 6.48 -17.70 3.33
N CYS A 169 5.87 -16.66 3.90
CA CYS A 169 6.25 -15.27 3.65
C CYS A 169 7.71 -14.98 4.06
N MET A 170 8.14 -15.47 5.22
CA MET A 170 9.53 -15.31 5.66
C MET A 170 10.53 -16.07 4.78
N LYS A 171 10.12 -17.22 4.22
CA LYS A 171 10.91 -17.99 3.25
C LYS A 171 11.16 -17.22 1.96
N GLU A 172 10.21 -16.41 1.50
CA GLU A 172 10.40 -15.53 0.33
C GLU A 172 11.52 -14.50 0.53
N TYR A 173 11.88 -14.22 1.78
CA TYR A 173 12.95 -13.31 2.16
C TYR A 173 14.18 -14.04 2.74
N ASP A 174 14.37 -15.29 2.32
CA ASP A 174 15.53 -16.11 2.65
C ASP A 174 15.75 -16.37 4.15
N ILE A 175 14.66 -16.63 4.91
CA ILE A 175 14.85 -17.17 6.25
C ILE A 175 15.39 -18.59 6.18
N GLU A 176 16.50 -18.84 6.83
CA GLU A 176 17.17 -20.16 6.86
C GLU A 176 16.80 -21.01 8.08
N LEU A 177 15.79 -20.57 8.85
CA LEU A 177 15.35 -21.27 10.06
C LEU A 177 14.33 -22.37 9.71
N PRO A 178 14.50 -23.63 10.16
CA PRO A 178 13.49 -24.68 10.03
C PRO A 178 12.17 -24.31 10.70
N GLN A 179 11.04 -24.74 10.15
CA GLN A 179 9.70 -24.36 10.63
C GLN A 179 9.47 -24.73 12.11
N GLU A 180 9.91 -25.91 12.54
CA GLU A 180 9.78 -26.34 13.94
C GLU A 180 10.54 -25.41 14.90
N GLN A 181 11.75 -24.98 14.51
CA GLN A 181 12.54 -24.05 15.30
C GLN A 181 11.93 -22.64 15.29
N PHE A 182 11.36 -22.21 14.15
CA PHE A 182 10.60 -20.98 14.06
C PHE A 182 9.39 -21.03 15.02
N GLU A 183 8.57 -22.08 14.97
CA GLU A 183 7.42 -22.23 15.86
C GLU A 183 7.81 -22.23 17.34
N TYR A 184 8.90 -22.93 17.67
CA TYR A 184 9.44 -22.91 19.05
C TYR A 184 9.84 -21.48 19.45
N SER A 185 10.49 -20.73 18.57
CA SER A 185 10.96 -19.37 18.86
C SER A 185 9.82 -18.37 19.12
N LEU A 186 8.62 -18.62 18.59
CA LEU A 186 7.42 -17.79 18.86
C LEU A 186 7.07 -17.74 20.36
N ARG A 187 7.36 -18.80 21.12
CA ARG A 187 7.12 -18.84 22.57
C ARG A 187 7.98 -17.84 23.35
N LEU A 188 9.05 -17.33 22.73
CA LEU A 188 9.98 -16.38 23.33
C LEU A 188 9.44 -14.95 23.39
N GLY A 189 8.46 -14.61 22.56
CA GLY A 189 7.84 -13.28 22.53
C GLY A 189 8.75 -12.20 21.94
N LYS A 190 9.55 -12.54 20.93
CA LYS A 190 10.52 -11.62 20.29
C LYS A 190 10.08 -11.14 18.92
N TYR A 191 8.85 -11.44 18.50
CA TYR A 191 8.32 -11.03 17.21
C TYR A 191 7.29 -9.93 17.37
N LEU A 192 7.23 -9.04 16.37
CA LEU A 192 6.13 -8.11 16.14
C LEU A 192 5.45 -8.54 14.83
N PHE A 193 4.18 -8.97 14.92
CA PHE A 193 3.41 -9.36 13.75
C PHE A 193 2.60 -8.19 13.24
N LEU A 194 2.74 -7.90 11.94
CA LEU A 194 2.08 -6.83 11.21
C LEU A 194 1.22 -7.46 10.12
N PHE A 195 -0.08 -7.51 10.32
CA PHE A 195 -1.06 -8.08 9.41
C PHE A 195 -1.77 -6.96 8.63
N ASP A 196 -1.39 -6.76 7.38
CA ASP A 196 -1.89 -5.63 6.59
C ASP A 196 -3.10 -6.00 5.73
N GLY A 197 -4.20 -5.25 5.87
CA GLY A 197 -5.33 -5.28 4.96
C GLY A 197 -6.33 -6.41 5.17
N LEU A 198 -6.92 -6.58 6.36
CA LEU A 198 -7.95 -7.59 6.62
C LEU A 198 -9.19 -7.39 5.74
N ASP A 199 -9.53 -6.14 5.41
CA ASP A 199 -10.63 -5.80 4.49
C ASP A 199 -10.35 -6.16 3.02
N GLU A 200 -9.12 -6.54 2.68
CA GLU A 200 -8.72 -6.98 1.34
C GLU A 200 -8.89 -8.49 1.14
N VAL A 201 -9.17 -9.23 2.19
CA VAL A 201 -9.50 -10.66 2.12
C VAL A 201 -10.89 -10.84 1.51
N LYS A 202 -11.05 -11.86 0.63
CA LYS A 202 -12.36 -12.21 0.05
C LYS A 202 -13.38 -12.46 1.14
N GLU A 203 -14.62 -12.02 0.94
CA GLU A 203 -15.70 -12.13 1.93
C GLU A 203 -15.88 -13.57 2.47
N ALA A 204 -15.84 -14.56 1.58
CA ALA A 204 -15.95 -15.98 1.95
C ALA A 204 -14.86 -16.48 2.93
N LEU A 205 -13.74 -15.78 3.06
CA LEU A 205 -12.62 -16.14 3.93
C LEU A 205 -12.40 -15.12 5.07
N ALA A 206 -13.11 -13.99 5.05
CA ALA A 206 -12.85 -12.87 5.96
C ALA A 206 -13.08 -13.25 7.42
N ALA A 207 -14.21 -13.89 7.73
CA ALA A 207 -14.54 -14.35 9.08
C ALA A 207 -13.54 -15.41 9.57
N GLU A 208 -13.26 -16.44 8.76
CA GLU A 208 -12.27 -17.47 9.09
C GLU A 208 -10.88 -16.85 9.34
N THR A 209 -10.48 -15.86 8.50
CA THR A 209 -9.21 -15.16 8.68
C THR A 209 -9.14 -14.44 10.02
N ALA A 210 -10.17 -13.69 10.38
CA ALA A 210 -10.23 -12.98 11.66
C ALA A 210 -10.17 -13.95 12.85
N GLU A 211 -10.90 -15.06 12.82
CA GLU A 211 -10.84 -16.10 13.85
C GLU A 211 -9.45 -16.73 13.95
N LYS A 212 -8.80 -17.04 12.81
CA LYS A 212 -7.45 -17.62 12.80
C LYS A 212 -6.40 -16.65 13.31
N LEU A 213 -6.53 -15.35 13.04
CA LEU A 213 -5.67 -14.30 13.60
C LEU A 213 -5.85 -14.20 15.12
N GLN A 214 -7.09 -14.24 15.61
CA GLN A 214 -7.41 -14.30 17.05
C GLN A 214 -6.79 -15.53 17.72
N GLN A 215 -6.94 -16.72 17.12
CA GLN A 215 -6.37 -17.97 17.61
C GLN A 215 -4.83 -17.90 17.64
N PHE A 216 -4.21 -17.33 16.60
CA PHE A 216 -2.76 -17.13 16.54
C PHE A 216 -2.26 -16.22 17.66
N ALA A 217 -2.90 -15.05 17.87
CA ALA A 217 -2.55 -14.12 18.93
C ALA A 217 -2.73 -14.76 20.34
N ALA A 218 -3.79 -15.55 20.54
CA ALA A 218 -4.04 -16.28 21.79
C ALA A 218 -3.01 -17.38 22.02
N LYS A 219 -2.57 -18.10 20.97
CA LYS A 219 -1.55 -19.16 21.08
C LYS A 219 -0.16 -18.59 21.42
N TYR A 220 0.16 -17.38 20.94
CA TYR A 220 1.47 -16.76 21.13
C TYR A 220 1.39 -15.36 21.80
N PRO A 221 0.82 -15.24 23.01
CA PRO A 221 0.41 -13.96 23.60
C PRO A 221 1.56 -13.01 23.96
N LYS A 222 2.81 -13.50 23.92
CA LYS A 222 3.99 -12.68 24.18
C LYS A 222 4.40 -11.84 22.97
N ASN A 223 3.94 -12.18 21.76
CA ASN A 223 4.25 -11.45 20.55
C ASN A 223 3.14 -10.46 20.24
N PRO A 224 3.45 -9.17 20.15
CA PRO A 224 2.48 -8.18 19.72
C PRO A 224 1.97 -8.46 18.30
N CYS A 225 0.66 -8.25 18.10
CA CYS A 225 -0.01 -8.38 16.80
C CYS A 225 -0.74 -7.07 16.45
N ILE A 226 -0.45 -6.51 15.30
CA ILE A 226 -1.12 -5.32 14.77
C ILE A 226 -1.77 -5.70 13.44
N ILE A 227 -3.07 -5.48 13.34
CA ILE A 227 -3.88 -5.71 12.13
C ILE A 227 -4.30 -4.36 11.57
N THR A 228 -4.33 -4.19 10.25
CA THR A 228 -4.99 -3.04 9.61
C THR A 228 -6.25 -3.48 8.89
N SER A 229 -7.29 -2.63 8.94
CA SER A 229 -8.54 -2.84 8.19
C SER A 229 -9.23 -1.51 7.88
N ARG A 230 -10.17 -1.52 6.93
CA ARG A 230 -11.22 -0.51 6.90
C ARG A 230 -12.23 -0.80 8.01
N PRO A 231 -13.02 0.22 8.44
CA PRO A 231 -14.08 -0.01 9.40
C PRO A 231 -15.07 -1.07 8.88
N ARG A 232 -15.23 -2.17 9.63
CA ARG A 232 -16.20 -3.25 9.36
C ARG A 232 -16.68 -3.82 10.69
N GLU A 233 -17.98 -3.79 10.92
CA GLU A 233 -18.59 -4.30 12.17
C GLU A 233 -18.41 -5.81 12.32
N GLU A 234 -18.38 -6.55 11.21
CA GLU A 234 -18.22 -8.00 11.16
C GLU A 234 -16.90 -8.53 11.75
N PHE A 235 -15.86 -7.66 11.89
CA PHE A 235 -14.59 -8.06 12.50
C PHE A 235 -14.56 -7.86 14.02
N SER A 236 -15.53 -7.19 14.59
CA SER A 236 -15.55 -6.87 16.02
C SER A 236 -15.70 -8.13 16.87
N ALA A 237 -16.61 -9.05 16.49
CA ALA A 237 -16.86 -10.27 17.24
C ALA A 237 -15.68 -11.27 17.15
N PRO A 238 -15.11 -11.61 15.97
CA PRO A 238 -14.01 -12.57 15.90
C PRO A 238 -12.67 -12.05 16.45
N LEU A 239 -12.48 -10.73 16.61
CA LEU A 239 -11.24 -10.12 17.11
C LEU A 239 -11.39 -9.57 18.54
N GLU A 240 -12.01 -10.30 19.44
CA GLU A 240 -12.33 -9.87 20.82
C GLU A 240 -11.13 -9.39 21.64
N THR A 241 -9.94 -9.96 21.44
CA THR A 241 -8.73 -9.57 22.17
C THR A 241 -7.98 -8.40 21.53
N PHE A 242 -8.44 -7.94 20.36
CA PHE A 242 -7.82 -6.82 19.67
C PHE A 242 -8.49 -5.50 20.09
N THR A 243 -7.66 -4.56 20.53
CA THR A 243 -8.11 -3.20 20.82
C THR A 243 -8.12 -2.39 19.52
N THR A 244 -9.29 -1.85 19.16
CA THR A 244 -9.41 -1.00 17.97
C THR A 244 -8.86 0.39 18.28
N VAL A 245 -8.02 0.89 17.39
CA VAL A 245 -7.52 2.26 17.32
C VAL A 245 -7.81 2.83 15.94
N GLU A 246 -8.04 4.13 15.83
CA GLU A 246 -8.39 4.76 14.56
C GLU A 246 -7.17 5.48 13.96
N SER A 247 -6.92 5.25 12.67
CA SER A 247 -5.91 6.00 11.94
C SER A 247 -6.32 7.46 11.79
N MET A 248 -5.46 8.38 12.19
CA MET A 248 -5.74 9.81 12.09
C MET A 248 -5.56 10.31 10.65
N SER A 249 -6.30 11.36 10.34
CA SER A 249 -6.15 12.10 9.09
C SER A 249 -4.94 13.03 9.16
N LEU A 250 -4.42 13.46 7.99
CA LEU A 250 -3.37 14.48 7.94
C LEU A 250 -3.86 15.81 8.54
N SER A 251 -3.09 16.37 9.43
CA SER A 251 -3.19 17.80 9.78
C SER A 251 -2.70 18.66 8.61
N ARG A 252 -2.99 19.98 8.64
CA ARG A 252 -2.49 20.91 7.62
C ARG A 252 -0.97 20.86 7.49
N VAL A 253 -0.25 20.86 8.59
CA VAL A 253 1.22 20.78 8.60
C VAL A 253 1.70 19.48 7.95
N GLN A 254 1.08 18.35 8.28
CA GLN A 254 1.42 17.05 7.70
C GLN A 254 1.07 16.97 6.21
N ALA A 255 -0.05 17.58 5.79
CA ALA A 255 -0.45 17.65 4.38
C ALA A 255 0.57 18.45 3.56
N VAL A 256 0.99 19.63 4.03
CA VAL A 256 2.04 20.45 3.39
C VAL A 256 3.38 19.70 3.38
N GLN A 257 3.72 19.02 4.46
CA GLN A 257 4.93 18.20 4.53
C GLN A 257 4.91 17.05 3.51
N LEU A 258 3.77 16.35 3.36
CA LEU A 258 3.61 15.31 2.36
C LEU A 258 3.71 15.89 0.95
N ALA A 259 3.01 16.98 0.67
CA ALA A 259 3.05 17.67 -0.61
C ALA A 259 4.49 18.05 -0.98
N SER A 260 5.26 18.63 -0.06
CA SER A 260 6.64 19.03 -0.31
C SER A 260 7.59 17.84 -0.55
N LYS A 261 7.31 16.68 0.06
CA LYS A 261 8.08 15.45 -0.16
C LYS A 261 7.83 14.81 -1.51
N ILE A 262 6.61 14.87 -2.03
CA ILE A 262 6.23 14.28 -3.32
C ILE A 262 6.42 15.25 -4.49
N ALA A 263 6.56 16.54 -4.23
CA ALA A 263 6.66 17.60 -5.21
C ALA A 263 8.06 17.67 -5.85
N PRO A 264 8.18 17.78 -7.18
CA PRO A 264 9.43 18.19 -7.81
C PRO A 264 9.83 19.60 -7.33
N ARG A 265 11.12 19.93 -7.48
CA ARG A 265 11.63 21.26 -7.07
C ARG A 265 11.36 22.33 -8.14
N ASP A 266 10.15 22.45 -8.64
CA ASP A 266 9.71 23.47 -9.60
C ASP A 266 8.81 24.52 -8.96
N GLU A 267 8.50 25.56 -9.71
CA GLU A 267 7.72 26.70 -9.23
C GLU A 267 6.24 26.33 -9.00
N THR A 268 5.64 25.54 -9.89
CA THR A 268 4.24 25.11 -9.79
C THR A 268 4.04 24.25 -8.53
N ALA A 269 4.97 23.37 -8.23
CA ALA A 269 4.93 22.53 -7.04
C ALA A 269 5.05 23.36 -5.75
N ARG A 270 5.93 24.37 -5.75
CA ARG A 270 6.03 25.31 -4.63
C ARG A 270 4.75 26.13 -4.44
N GLU A 271 4.15 26.55 -5.54
CA GLU A 271 2.87 27.27 -5.53
C GLU A 271 1.75 26.41 -4.97
N PHE A 272 1.68 25.12 -5.35
CA PHE A 272 0.72 24.19 -4.76
C PHE A 272 0.89 24.09 -3.24
N CYS A 273 2.13 23.89 -2.76
CA CYS A 273 2.39 23.80 -1.32
C CYS A 273 2.00 25.09 -0.59
N ARG A 274 2.26 26.26 -1.18
CA ARG A 274 1.85 27.55 -0.64
C ARG A 274 0.33 27.68 -0.57
N GLN A 275 -0.39 27.40 -1.67
CA GLN A 275 -1.85 27.46 -1.69
C GLN A 275 -2.48 26.40 -0.77
N LEU A 276 -1.85 25.21 -0.64
CA LEU A 276 -2.32 24.19 0.27
C LEU A 276 -2.30 24.69 1.72
N ASP A 277 -1.25 25.37 2.11
CA ASP A 277 -1.13 25.93 3.47
C ASP A 277 -2.08 27.11 3.70
N GLU A 278 -2.22 28.01 2.72
CA GLU A 278 -3.00 29.24 2.85
C GLU A 278 -4.51 29.03 2.76
N SER A 279 -4.99 28.14 1.87
CA SER A 279 -6.41 28.06 1.56
C SER A 279 -6.95 26.69 1.15
N LEU A 280 -6.22 25.90 0.31
CA LEU A 280 -6.76 24.69 -0.26
C LEU A 280 -7.02 23.61 0.78
N TYR A 281 -6.24 23.56 1.88
CA TYR A 281 -6.45 22.59 2.94
C TYR A 281 -7.84 22.78 3.57
N GLU A 282 -8.23 24.00 3.91
CA GLU A 282 -9.53 24.29 4.53
C GLU A 282 -10.67 24.15 3.52
N LYS A 283 -10.48 24.63 2.29
CA LYS A 283 -11.47 24.55 1.23
C LYS A 283 -11.78 23.10 0.81
N HIS A 284 -10.75 22.23 0.78
CA HIS A 284 -10.84 20.86 0.26
C HIS A 284 -10.41 19.83 1.31
N GLN A 285 -10.89 19.97 2.56
CA GLN A 285 -10.50 19.08 3.68
C GLN A 285 -10.72 17.61 3.38
N GLY A 286 -11.79 17.25 2.66
CA GLY A 286 -12.09 15.87 2.27
C GLY A 286 -10.99 15.22 1.43
N PHE A 287 -10.22 16.03 0.69
CA PHE A 287 -9.09 15.57 -0.11
C PHE A 287 -7.77 15.75 0.63
N ALA A 288 -7.55 16.93 1.19
CA ALA A 288 -6.28 17.31 1.79
C ALA A 288 -5.92 16.49 3.04
N LYS A 289 -6.93 16.01 3.78
CA LYS A 289 -6.77 15.16 4.98
C LYS A 289 -6.38 13.71 4.67
N ASN A 290 -6.54 13.25 3.42
CA ASN A 290 -6.23 11.88 3.02
C ASN A 290 -4.99 11.86 2.13
N PRO A 291 -3.92 11.13 2.49
CA PRO A 291 -2.65 11.12 1.75
C PRO A 291 -2.78 10.79 0.26
N LEU A 292 -3.65 9.82 -0.09
CA LEU A 292 -3.87 9.45 -1.47
C LEU A 292 -4.57 10.57 -2.24
N LEU A 293 -5.69 11.08 -1.68
CA LEU A 293 -6.47 12.12 -2.33
C LEU A 293 -5.65 13.43 -2.44
N LEU A 294 -4.80 13.72 -1.45
CA LEU A 294 -3.84 14.83 -1.54
C LEU A 294 -2.82 14.64 -2.67
N SER A 295 -2.30 13.41 -2.84
CA SER A 295 -1.41 13.11 -3.96
C SER A 295 -2.08 13.31 -5.32
N MET A 296 -3.35 12.92 -5.43
CA MET A 296 -4.15 13.15 -6.64
C MET A 296 -4.44 14.64 -6.85
N MET A 297 -4.72 15.36 -5.76
CA MET A 297 -4.92 16.80 -5.76
C MET A 297 -3.68 17.54 -6.26
N PHE A 298 -2.49 17.13 -5.80
CA PHE A 298 -1.22 17.62 -6.30
C PHE A 298 -1.06 17.38 -7.82
N LEU A 299 -1.28 16.15 -8.31
CA LEU A 299 -1.18 15.84 -9.73
C LEU A 299 -2.17 16.64 -10.58
N THR A 300 -3.38 16.84 -10.08
CA THR A 300 -4.41 17.63 -10.76
C THR A 300 -4.00 19.11 -10.85
N PHE A 301 -3.43 19.64 -9.76
CA PHE A 301 -2.94 21.03 -9.72
C PHE A 301 -1.75 21.23 -10.65
N MET A 302 -0.79 20.31 -10.65
CA MET A 302 0.39 20.36 -11.55
C MET A 302 -0.01 20.50 -13.02
N ARG A 303 -1.18 20.00 -13.38
CA ARG A 303 -1.68 20.05 -14.76
C ARG A 303 -2.57 21.26 -15.06
N ASN A 304 -3.49 21.57 -14.15
CA ASN A 304 -4.58 22.51 -14.42
C ASN A 304 -4.46 23.81 -13.62
N CYS A 305 -3.48 23.94 -12.73
CA CYS A 305 -3.31 25.04 -11.77
C CYS A 305 -4.58 25.32 -10.94
N SER A 306 -5.51 24.36 -10.85
CA SER A 306 -6.77 24.46 -10.11
C SER A 306 -7.30 23.10 -9.66
N ILE A 307 -8.08 23.09 -8.59
CA ILE A 307 -8.68 21.89 -8.00
C ILE A 307 -10.21 21.94 -8.15
N PRO A 308 -10.87 20.86 -8.65
CA PRO A 308 -12.34 20.77 -8.71
C PRO A 308 -12.97 20.63 -7.33
N ASP A 309 -14.19 21.15 -7.17
CA ASP A 309 -14.94 21.06 -5.91
C ASP A 309 -15.61 19.68 -5.72
N HIS A 310 -15.97 18.97 -6.80
CA HIS A 310 -16.67 17.68 -6.74
C HIS A 310 -15.74 16.47 -6.89
N LEU A 311 -15.98 15.42 -6.10
CA LEU A 311 -15.16 14.20 -6.06
C LEU A 311 -15.12 13.48 -7.41
N ALA A 312 -16.25 13.43 -8.12
CA ALA A 312 -16.32 12.80 -9.45
C ALA A 312 -15.44 13.53 -10.47
N ASP A 313 -15.50 14.86 -10.49
CA ASP A 313 -14.68 15.71 -11.36
C ASP A 313 -13.20 15.62 -11.00
N PHE A 314 -12.93 15.47 -9.71
CA PHE A 314 -11.57 15.26 -9.20
C PHE A 314 -10.97 13.94 -9.71
N TYR A 315 -11.67 12.78 -9.58
CA TYR A 315 -11.19 11.51 -10.14
C TYR A 315 -11.06 11.56 -11.66
N GLN A 316 -11.99 12.25 -12.33
CA GLN A 316 -11.90 12.49 -13.77
C GLN A 316 -10.60 13.23 -14.12
N LYS A 317 -10.34 14.37 -13.48
CA LYS A 317 -9.13 15.16 -13.74
C LYS A 317 -7.84 14.43 -13.33
N ALA A 318 -7.90 13.62 -12.27
CA ALA A 318 -6.78 12.77 -11.89
C ALA A 318 -6.49 11.71 -12.97
N TYR A 319 -7.53 11.10 -13.53
CA TYR A 319 -7.40 10.21 -14.68
C TYR A 319 -6.82 10.94 -15.88
N ASP A 320 -7.40 12.09 -16.24
CA ASP A 320 -6.95 12.91 -17.36
C ASP A 320 -5.48 13.33 -17.17
N ALA A 321 -5.08 13.64 -15.95
CA ALA A 321 -3.70 13.92 -15.63
C ALA A 321 -2.79 12.70 -15.85
N LEU A 322 -3.19 11.51 -15.41
CA LEU A 322 -2.44 10.28 -15.62
C LEU A 322 -2.40 9.85 -17.09
N TYR A 323 -3.51 10.00 -17.81
CA TYR A 323 -3.64 9.62 -19.21
C TYR A 323 -2.83 10.57 -20.11
N ASN A 324 -2.98 11.90 -19.90
CA ASN A 324 -2.36 12.90 -20.74
C ASN A 324 -0.99 13.43 -20.24
N THR A 325 -0.38 12.85 -19.21
CA THR A 325 0.98 13.22 -18.77
C THR A 325 2.02 13.01 -19.88
N HIS A 326 1.57 12.55 -21.04
CA HIS A 326 2.36 12.40 -22.25
C HIS A 326 2.82 13.72 -22.88
N ASP A 327 1.97 14.77 -22.86
CA ASP A 327 2.18 15.88 -23.79
C ASP A 327 2.78 17.15 -23.18
N SER A 328 2.75 17.37 -21.86
CA SER A 328 3.00 18.72 -21.35
C SER A 328 4.10 18.92 -20.33
N LEU A 329 4.58 17.89 -19.63
CA LEU A 329 5.60 18.06 -18.56
C LEU A 329 7.02 17.74 -18.98
N ASN A 330 7.26 17.19 -20.18
CA ASN A 330 8.60 16.86 -20.67
C ASN A 330 8.83 17.36 -22.09
N LYS A 331 9.20 18.62 -22.25
CA LYS A 331 9.90 19.09 -23.46
C LYS A 331 11.32 18.53 -23.61
N GLY A 332 11.59 17.42 -23.02
CA GLY A 332 12.82 16.67 -23.15
C GLY A 332 12.71 15.34 -22.41
N PHE A 333 12.68 14.25 -23.15
CA PHE A 333 12.85 12.86 -22.74
C PHE A 333 11.64 12.12 -22.19
N PHE A 334 11.18 11.12 -22.94
CA PHE A 334 10.23 10.04 -22.77
C PHE A 334 8.79 10.33 -23.14
N GLN A 335 8.47 10.20 -24.42
CA GLN A 335 7.16 9.81 -24.91
C GLN A 335 6.78 8.46 -24.29
N ARG A 336 5.68 8.41 -23.53
CA ARG A 336 5.10 7.13 -23.14
C ARG A 336 4.34 6.61 -24.36
N ASP A 337 4.84 5.61 -25.03
CA ASP A 337 4.14 4.98 -26.15
C ASP A 337 3.00 4.12 -25.59
N PHE A 338 1.75 4.49 -25.88
CA PHE A 338 0.64 3.58 -25.75
C PHE A 338 0.82 2.44 -26.73
N GLN A 339 0.65 1.20 -26.25
CA GLN A 339 0.69 0.01 -27.09
C GLN A 339 -0.61 -0.08 -27.94
N CYS A 340 -1.75 0.26 -27.33
CA CYS A 340 -3.05 0.34 -27.99
C CYS A 340 -3.20 1.66 -28.78
N LYS A 341 -2.42 1.83 -29.83
CA LYS A 341 -2.38 3.06 -30.66
C LYS A 341 -3.71 3.38 -31.38
N THR A 342 -4.55 2.37 -31.57
CA THR A 342 -5.85 2.50 -32.24
C THR A 342 -6.96 3.00 -31.33
N LEU A 343 -6.78 2.88 -29.99
CA LEU A 343 -7.79 3.33 -29.03
C LEU A 343 -7.76 4.84 -28.84
N ARG A 344 -8.90 5.49 -29.07
CA ARG A 344 -9.11 6.87 -28.65
C ARG A 344 -9.30 6.93 -27.13
N GLU A 345 -9.04 8.08 -26.53
CA GLU A 345 -9.20 8.29 -25.08
C GLU A 345 -10.56 7.83 -24.55
N GLY A 346 -11.65 8.15 -25.25
CA GLY A 346 -13.00 7.75 -24.88
C GLY A 346 -13.21 6.23 -24.89
N GLU A 347 -12.64 5.56 -25.89
CA GLU A 347 -12.70 4.08 -26.00
C GLU A 347 -11.83 3.41 -24.93
N PHE A 348 -10.64 3.96 -24.65
CA PHE A 348 -9.78 3.51 -23.57
C PHE A 348 -10.49 3.60 -22.21
N LYS A 349 -11.12 4.74 -21.94
CA LYS A 349 -11.88 5.00 -20.72
C LYS A 349 -13.11 4.08 -20.61
N LEU A 350 -13.83 3.86 -21.72
CA LEU A 350 -14.98 2.94 -21.76
C LEU A 350 -14.55 1.50 -21.47
N LEU A 351 -13.46 1.03 -22.09
CA LEU A 351 -12.92 -0.31 -21.85
C LEU A 351 -12.48 -0.49 -20.39
N LEU A 352 -11.78 0.49 -19.82
CA LEU A 352 -11.39 0.52 -18.43
C LEU A 352 -12.63 0.50 -17.51
N SER A 353 -13.65 1.32 -17.80
CA SER A 353 -14.87 1.40 -17.00
C SER A 353 -15.67 0.09 -17.04
N HIS A 354 -15.77 -0.56 -18.20
CA HIS A 354 -16.41 -1.87 -18.35
C HIS A 354 -15.67 -2.95 -17.56
N PHE A 355 -14.35 -2.99 -17.65
CA PHE A 355 -13.51 -3.92 -16.87
C PHE A 355 -13.71 -3.69 -15.35
N CYS A 356 -13.64 -2.42 -14.91
CA CYS A 356 -13.84 -2.06 -13.51
C CYS A 356 -15.23 -2.44 -13.01
N PHE A 357 -16.30 -2.20 -13.80
CA PHE A 357 -17.67 -2.54 -13.44
C PHE A 357 -17.81 -4.03 -13.15
N HIS A 358 -17.39 -4.88 -14.08
CA HIS A 358 -17.57 -6.32 -13.93
C HIS A 358 -16.73 -6.93 -12.83
N THR A 359 -15.52 -6.44 -12.62
CA THR A 359 -14.63 -6.94 -11.58
C THR A 359 -15.03 -6.41 -10.19
N TYR A 360 -15.49 -5.15 -10.09
CA TYR A 360 -15.95 -4.54 -8.85
C TYR A 360 -17.19 -5.26 -8.27
N PHE A 361 -18.23 -5.49 -9.09
CA PHE A 361 -19.44 -6.17 -8.65
C PHE A 361 -19.27 -7.69 -8.42
N LYS A 362 -18.15 -8.25 -8.82
CA LYS A 362 -17.72 -9.60 -8.46
C LYS A 362 -16.70 -9.64 -7.32
N GLU A 363 -16.42 -8.49 -6.71
CA GLU A 363 -15.46 -8.33 -5.60
C GLU A 363 -14.06 -8.85 -5.93
N ILE A 364 -13.66 -8.73 -7.21
CA ILE A 364 -12.31 -9.12 -7.66
C ILE A 364 -11.44 -7.89 -7.67
N TYR A 365 -10.48 -7.83 -6.74
CA TYR A 365 -9.59 -6.68 -6.53
C TYR A 365 -8.14 -7.00 -6.87
N GLU A 366 -7.81 -8.28 -6.99
CA GLU A 366 -6.51 -8.82 -7.34
C GLU A 366 -6.66 -9.89 -8.39
N PHE A 367 -5.66 -10.01 -9.25
CA PHE A 367 -5.71 -10.88 -10.41
C PHE A 367 -4.34 -11.54 -10.62
N SER A 368 -4.32 -12.83 -10.93
CA SER A 368 -3.21 -13.43 -11.65
C SER A 368 -3.14 -12.87 -13.09
N GLU A 369 -2.04 -13.08 -13.79
CA GLU A 369 -1.89 -12.62 -15.18
C GLU A 369 -2.97 -13.20 -16.10
N GLY A 370 -3.26 -14.50 -15.97
CA GLY A 370 -4.31 -15.15 -16.75
C GLY A 370 -5.70 -14.60 -16.47
N GLU A 371 -6.01 -14.32 -15.21
CA GLU A 371 -7.32 -13.76 -14.82
C GLU A 371 -7.52 -12.34 -15.36
N ILE A 372 -6.54 -11.46 -15.18
CA ILE A 372 -6.69 -10.07 -15.67
C ILE A 372 -6.81 -10.02 -17.18
N LEU A 373 -6.01 -10.81 -17.90
CA LEU A 373 -6.11 -10.91 -19.37
C LEU A 373 -7.47 -11.44 -19.80
N SER A 374 -7.97 -12.50 -19.16
CA SER A 374 -9.31 -13.06 -19.46
C SER A 374 -10.44 -12.03 -19.24
N TRP A 375 -10.37 -11.21 -18.16
CA TRP A 375 -11.35 -10.15 -17.92
C TRP A 375 -11.26 -9.02 -18.95
N LEU A 376 -10.06 -8.64 -19.35
CA LEU A 376 -9.84 -7.63 -20.39
C LEU A 376 -10.33 -8.15 -21.75
N GLU A 377 -10.03 -9.39 -22.14
CA GLU A 377 -10.51 -10.01 -23.37
C GLU A 377 -12.04 -10.02 -23.45
N ARG A 378 -12.73 -10.42 -22.35
CA ARG A 378 -14.19 -10.36 -22.29
C ARG A 378 -14.73 -8.93 -22.49
N SER A 379 -14.04 -7.95 -21.91
CA SER A 379 -14.42 -6.55 -22.06
C SER A 379 -14.20 -6.04 -23.50
N ILE A 380 -13.07 -6.39 -24.11
CA ILE A 380 -12.73 -6.07 -25.50
C ILE A 380 -13.77 -6.67 -26.46
N GLN A 381 -14.10 -7.95 -26.31
CA GLN A 381 -15.11 -8.63 -27.12
C GLN A 381 -16.49 -7.98 -26.98
N LYS A 382 -16.90 -7.68 -25.73
CA LYS A 382 -18.19 -7.06 -25.44
C LYS A 382 -18.34 -5.68 -26.08
N LEU A 383 -17.27 -4.91 -26.07
CA LEU A 383 -17.22 -3.55 -26.65
C LEU A 383 -16.88 -3.55 -28.15
N LYS A 384 -16.68 -4.72 -28.75
CA LYS A 384 -16.36 -4.90 -30.17
C LYS A 384 -15.14 -4.10 -30.61
N LEU A 385 -14.03 -4.27 -29.90
CA LEU A 385 -12.74 -3.63 -30.16
C LEU A 385 -11.74 -4.64 -30.72
N PRO A 386 -11.87 -5.12 -31.96
CA PRO A 386 -11.11 -6.25 -32.51
C PRO A 386 -9.62 -5.99 -32.66
N ASP A 387 -9.22 -4.71 -32.80
CA ASP A 387 -7.81 -4.32 -32.99
C ASP A 387 -7.06 -4.14 -31.69
N VAL A 388 -7.70 -4.42 -30.52
CA VAL A 388 -7.12 -4.25 -29.21
C VAL A 388 -6.71 -5.61 -28.62
N GLN A 389 -5.46 -5.75 -28.25
CA GLN A 389 -4.98 -6.93 -27.53
C GLN A 389 -5.03 -6.69 -26.01
N ALA A 390 -5.55 -7.63 -25.25
CA ALA A 390 -5.65 -7.53 -23.78
C ALA A 390 -4.29 -7.30 -23.12
N LYS A 391 -3.23 -7.93 -23.66
CA LYS A 391 -1.86 -7.77 -23.17
C LYS A 391 -1.33 -6.36 -23.36
N ASP A 392 -1.61 -5.73 -24.50
CA ASP A 392 -1.19 -4.37 -24.80
C ASP A 392 -1.95 -3.37 -23.92
N PHE A 393 -3.26 -3.57 -23.75
CA PHE A 393 -4.07 -2.73 -22.87
C PHE A 393 -3.63 -2.86 -21.40
N LEU A 394 -3.32 -4.06 -20.93
CA LEU A 394 -2.72 -4.27 -19.60
C LEU A 394 -1.37 -3.56 -19.48
N GLY A 395 -0.55 -3.60 -20.54
CA GLY A 395 0.69 -2.85 -20.64
C GLY A 395 0.49 -1.35 -20.46
N ASP A 396 -0.54 -0.79 -21.11
CA ASP A 396 -0.90 0.62 -21.02
C ASP A 396 -1.45 0.98 -19.64
N LEU A 397 -2.30 0.13 -19.04
CA LEU A 397 -2.81 0.33 -17.68
C LEU A 397 -1.68 0.37 -16.64
N ARG A 398 -0.61 -0.42 -16.84
CA ARG A 398 0.56 -0.47 -15.95
C ARG A 398 1.54 0.66 -16.21
N ASN A 399 1.83 0.89 -17.46
CA ASN A 399 2.99 1.65 -17.87
C ASN A 399 2.65 3.06 -18.33
N ALA A 400 1.53 3.24 -19.00
CA ALA A 400 1.09 4.54 -19.49
C ALA A 400 0.29 5.28 -18.41
N VAL A 401 -0.81 4.73 -17.92
CA VAL A 401 -1.67 5.42 -16.95
C VAL A 401 -1.40 5.03 -15.49
N CYS A 402 -0.52 4.06 -15.23
CA CYS A 402 -0.12 3.63 -13.89
C CYS A 402 -1.28 3.29 -12.94
N MET A 403 -2.40 2.82 -13.48
CA MET A 403 -3.58 2.43 -12.69
C MET A 403 -3.51 1.01 -12.16
N ILE A 404 -2.75 0.15 -12.83
CA ILE A 404 -2.49 -1.23 -12.40
C ILE A 404 -1.02 -1.33 -11.98
N VAL A 405 -0.77 -2.01 -10.87
CA VAL A 405 0.56 -2.38 -10.41
C VAL A 405 0.69 -3.91 -10.40
N LYS A 406 1.88 -4.40 -10.71
CA LYS A 406 2.25 -5.81 -10.55
C LYS A 406 3.10 -5.94 -9.30
N ASP A 407 2.71 -6.80 -8.38
CA ASP A 407 3.41 -7.09 -7.13
C ASP A 407 3.62 -8.61 -7.03
N GLY A 408 4.84 -9.07 -7.30
CA GLY A 408 5.09 -10.48 -7.58
C GLY A 408 4.32 -10.95 -8.81
N ASP A 409 3.50 -11.99 -8.65
CA ASP A 409 2.66 -12.55 -9.72
C ASP A 409 1.22 -11.98 -9.74
N ILE A 410 0.94 -10.99 -8.87
CA ILE A 410 -0.39 -10.42 -8.69
C ILE A 410 -0.49 -9.03 -9.31
N TYR A 411 -1.58 -8.80 -10.03
CA TYR A 411 -1.98 -7.51 -10.58
C TYR A 411 -3.11 -6.92 -9.75
N ARG A 412 -3.03 -5.62 -9.45
CA ARG A 412 -4.08 -4.89 -8.72
C ARG A 412 -4.12 -3.42 -9.14
N PHE A 413 -5.24 -2.76 -8.84
CA PHE A 413 -5.28 -1.31 -8.99
C PHE A 413 -4.27 -0.64 -8.05
N SER A 414 -3.57 0.39 -8.55
CA SER A 414 -2.68 1.23 -7.75
C SER A 414 -3.40 1.80 -6.52
N HIS A 415 -4.69 2.06 -6.66
CA HIS A 415 -5.63 2.27 -5.57
C HIS A 415 -7.03 1.82 -5.93
N ARG A 416 -7.71 1.10 -5.01
CA ARG A 416 -9.05 0.53 -5.20
C ARG A 416 -10.11 1.58 -5.56
N SER A 417 -9.95 2.84 -5.13
CA SER A 417 -10.90 3.90 -5.44
C SER A 417 -11.01 4.20 -6.94
N PHE A 418 -9.97 3.95 -7.75
CA PHE A 418 -10.08 4.05 -9.20
C PHE A 418 -11.03 2.99 -9.76
N GLN A 419 -10.91 1.73 -9.32
CA GLN A 419 -11.84 0.69 -9.72
C GLN A 419 -13.29 1.06 -9.34
N THR A 420 -13.49 1.55 -8.12
CA THR A 420 -14.80 2.02 -7.65
C THR A 420 -15.33 3.18 -8.50
N TYR A 421 -14.49 4.18 -8.78
CA TYR A 421 -14.86 5.34 -9.60
C TYR A 421 -15.27 4.93 -11.02
N PHE A 422 -14.46 4.12 -11.70
CA PHE A 422 -14.76 3.70 -13.07
C PHE A 422 -15.95 2.73 -13.14
N ALA A 423 -16.17 1.89 -12.12
CA ALA A 423 -17.36 1.08 -12.00
C ALA A 423 -18.63 1.96 -11.85
N ALA A 424 -18.58 2.98 -11.00
CA ALA A 424 -19.67 3.94 -10.83
C ALA A 424 -19.93 4.75 -12.13
N ARG A 425 -18.88 5.16 -12.83
CA ARG A 425 -18.99 5.85 -14.13
C ARG A 425 -19.65 4.96 -15.18
N TYR A 426 -19.26 3.69 -15.29
CA TYR A 426 -19.91 2.76 -16.20
C TYR A 426 -21.41 2.62 -15.88
N THR A 427 -21.75 2.52 -14.59
CA THR A 427 -23.14 2.46 -14.15
C THR A 427 -23.92 3.71 -14.56
N ALA A 428 -23.35 4.90 -14.35
CA ALA A 428 -24.03 6.16 -14.66
C ALA A 428 -24.11 6.48 -16.17
N ASP A 429 -23.04 6.19 -16.92
CA ASP A 429 -22.90 6.66 -18.30
C ASP A 429 -23.41 5.62 -19.33
N VAL A 430 -23.45 4.34 -18.98
CA VAL A 430 -23.69 3.26 -19.95
C VAL A 430 -24.96 2.46 -19.66
N LEU A 431 -25.30 2.23 -18.38
CA LEU A 431 -26.47 1.47 -18.02
C LEU A 431 -27.75 2.31 -18.15
N THR A 432 -28.81 1.72 -18.68
CA THR A 432 -30.16 2.30 -18.66
C THR A 432 -30.72 2.36 -17.24
N ASP A 433 -31.68 3.25 -16.97
CA ASP A 433 -32.32 3.40 -15.65
C ASP A 433 -32.84 2.05 -15.11
N LYS A 434 -33.47 1.23 -15.98
CA LYS A 434 -33.95 -0.10 -15.61
C LYS A 434 -32.81 -1.06 -15.19
N GLN A 435 -31.66 -0.94 -15.84
CA GLN A 435 -30.47 -1.77 -15.49
C GLN A 435 -29.84 -1.30 -14.19
N GLN A 436 -29.78 0.02 -13.96
CA GLN A 436 -29.31 0.60 -12.72
C GLN A 436 -30.23 0.18 -11.55
N GLU A 437 -31.53 0.28 -11.71
CA GLU A 437 -32.51 -0.13 -10.71
C GLU A 437 -32.39 -1.62 -10.38
N LYS A 438 -32.29 -2.50 -11.40
CA LYS A 438 -32.07 -3.94 -11.19
C LYS A 438 -30.77 -4.24 -10.45
N LEU A 439 -29.69 -3.55 -10.79
CA LEU A 439 -28.38 -3.67 -10.13
C LEU A 439 -28.49 -3.27 -8.65
N PHE A 440 -29.21 -2.18 -8.36
CA PHE A 440 -29.42 -1.68 -7.01
C PHE A 440 -30.22 -2.66 -6.15
N TYR A 441 -31.30 -3.22 -6.68
CA TYR A 441 -32.07 -4.26 -5.99
C TYR A 441 -31.26 -5.53 -5.74
N GLN A 442 -30.45 -5.99 -6.70
CA GLN A 442 -29.60 -7.15 -6.51
C GLN A 442 -28.54 -6.91 -5.42
N TYR A 443 -27.98 -5.70 -5.34
CA TYR A 443 -27.00 -5.34 -4.33
C TYR A 443 -27.61 -5.26 -2.92
N LEU A 444 -28.84 -4.73 -2.80
CA LEU A 444 -29.55 -4.67 -1.52
C LEU A 444 -30.06 -6.02 -1.04
N SER A 445 -30.41 -6.92 -1.96
CA SER A 445 -30.92 -8.26 -1.60
C SER A 445 -29.82 -9.28 -1.25
N ASN A 446 -28.57 -8.98 -1.57
CA ASN A 446 -27.40 -9.80 -1.23
C ASN A 446 -26.66 -9.31 0.04
N LYS A 447 -27.17 -8.26 0.69
CA LYS A 447 -26.76 -7.78 2.02
C LYS A 447 -27.82 -8.17 3.05
#